data_56307ec0e6c6b21f96506e00126409d8
#
_entry.id   56307ec0e6c6b21f96506e00126409d8
#
_cell.length_a   1.000
_cell.length_b   1.000
_cell.length_c   1.000
_cell.angle_alpha   90.00
_cell.angle_beta   90.00
_cell.angle_gamma   90.00
#
_symmetry.space_group_name_H-M   'P 1'
#
loop_
_entity.id
_entity.type
_entity.pdbx_description
1 polymer ?
#
loop_
_entity_poly.entity_id
_entity_poly.type
_entity_poly.pdbx_seq_one_letter_code
_entity_poly.pdbx_strand_id
1 'polypeptide(L)'
;MDYFDPSETGIDDLVKRVRVGEKTKEFVSTPTGNALISRALIEYRNGIELLQDMSLQGYSGSPEEELNKYRKMSDKLSSPVKILRWMDGIIADGDTAASLIKHKGSQN
;
A
#
# COMPACT_ATOMS: atom_id res chain seq x y z
N MET A 1 31.21 -10.81 -3.58
CA MET A 1 30.48 -11.11 -3.74
C MET A 1 29.65 -10.79 -3.63
N ASP A 2 29.33 -10.60 -3.86
CA ASP A 2 28.55 -10.23 -3.77
C ASP A 2 27.37 -10.65 -4.11
N TYR A 3 27.20 -11.66 -4.28
CA TYR A 3 26.06 -12.21 -4.60
C TYR A 3 25.20 -12.39 -3.40
N PHE A 4 23.98 -11.97 -3.54
CA PHE A 4 23.01 -12.09 -2.45
C PHE A 4 22.39 -13.49 -2.48
N ASP A 5 22.65 -14.25 -1.45
CA ASP A 5 22.02 -15.56 -1.27
C ASP A 5 20.85 -15.41 -0.29
N PRO A 6 19.59 -15.63 -0.73
CA PRO A 6 18.46 -15.53 0.17
C PRO A 6 18.55 -16.45 1.39
N SER A 7 19.23 -17.60 1.26
CA SER A 7 19.39 -18.50 2.40
C SER A 7 20.35 -17.94 3.44
N GLU A 8 21.18 -16.98 3.05
CA GLU A 8 22.10 -16.31 3.94
C GLU A 8 21.59 -14.99 4.48
N THR A 9 20.36 -14.61 4.12
CA THR A 9 19.72 -13.44 4.70
C THR A 9 19.71 -13.61 6.21
N GLY A 10 20.40 -12.73 6.90
CA GLY A 10 20.60 -12.85 8.33
C GLY A 10 19.30 -12.80 9.12
N ILE A 11 19.28 -13.48 10.24
CA ILE A 11 18.17 -13.44 11.18
C ILE A 11 17.85 -12.00 11.56
N ASP A 12 18.89 -11.15 11.71
CA ASP A 12 18.70 -9.75 12.07
C ASP A 12 17.84 -8.99 11.05
N ASP A 13 18.05 -9.25 9.75
CA ASP A 13 17.26 -8.64 8.71
C ASP A 13 15.79 -9.11 8.79
N LEU A 14 15.60 -10.40 8.95
CA LEU A 14 14.25 -10.98 9.08
C LEU A 14 13.54 -10.43 10.32
N VAL A 15 14.25 -10.31 11.45
CA VAL A 15 13.68 -9.76 12.67
C VAL A 15 13.25 -8.30 12.47
N LYS A 16 14.06 -7.50 11.75
CA LYS A 16 13.68 -6.13 11.43
C LYS A 16 12.41 -6.08 10.61
N ARG A 17 12.30 -6.94 9.61
CA ARG A 17 11.10 -6.97 8.76
C ARG A 17 9.85 -7.37 9.55
N VAL A 18 9.98 -8.34 10.45
CA VAL A 18 8.88 -8.73 11.35
C VAL A 18 8.47 -7.55 12.22
N ARG A 19 9.46 -6.88 12.80
CA ARG A 19 9.20 -5.75 13.72
C ARG A 19 8.48 -4.61 13.01
N VAL A 20 8.93 -4.27 11.78
CA VAL A 20 8.28 -3.21 10.99
C VAL A 20 6.85 -3.61 10.64
N GLY A 21 6.63 -4.88 10.27
CA GLY A 21 5.29 -5.38 9.98
C GLY A 21 4.37 -5.32 11.20
N GLU A 22 4.86 -5.72 12.37
CA GLU A 22 4.07 -5.67 13.61
C GLU A 22 3.74 -4.23 14.01
N LYS A 23 4.72 -3.32 13.89
CA LYS A 23 4.48 -1.91 14.20
C LYS A 23 3.48 -1.28 13.23
N THR A 24 3.49 -1.70 11.98
CA THR A 24 2.50 -1.24 11.02
C THR A 24 1.10 -1.75 11.39
N LYS A 25 0.98 -3.01 11.80
CA LYS A 25 -0.29 -3.54 12.30
C LYS A 25 -0.78 -2.78 13.53
N GLU A 26 0.11 -2.49 14.46
CA GLU A 26 -0.22 -1.70 15.65
C GLU A 26 -0.71 -0.31 15.25
N PHE A 27 0.01 0.35 14.36
CA PHE A 27 -0.37 1.69 13.88
C PHE A 27 -1.75 1.68 13.25
N VAL A 28 -2.04 0.70 12.39
CA VAL A 28 -3.35 0.56 11.73
C VAL A 28 -4.46 0.42 12.76
N SER A 29 -4.18 -0.22 13.90
CA SER A 29 -5.14 -0.43 14.98
C SER A 29 -5.29 0.77 15.90
N THR A 30 -4.41 1.77 15.82
CA THR A 30 -4.55 2.98 16.63
C THR A 30 -5.66 3.86 16.07
N PRO A 31 -6.26 4.74 16.88
CA PRO A 31 -7.24 5.70 16.38
C PRO A 31 -6.72 6.54 15.23
N THR A 32 -5.46 7.00 15.31
CA THR A 32 -4.85 7.81 14.26
C THR A 32 -4.65 7.01 12.99
N GLY A 33 -4.12 5.78 13.09
CA GLY A 33 -3.90 4.91 11.93
C GLY A 33 -5.22 4.53 11.27
N ASN A 34 -6.22 4.21 12.07
CA ASN A 34 -7.56 3.89 11.57
C ASN A 34 -8.18 5.09 10.86
N ALA A 35 -8.04 6.29 11.42
CA ALA A 35 -8.53 7.51 10.80
C ALA A 35 -7.84 7.78 9.46
N LEU A 36 -6.54 7.55 9.38
CA LEU A 36 -5.78 7.72 8.14
C LEU A 36 -6.27 6.76 7.05
N ILE A 37 -6.45 5.50 7.39
CA ILE A 37 -6.92 4.48 6.45
C ILE A 37 -8.34 4.79 6.01
N SER A 38 -9.21 5.17 6.95
CA SER A 38 -10.59 5.54 6.65
C SER A 38 -10.62 6.74 5.69
N ARG A 39 -9.76 7.73 5.91
CA ARG A 39 -9.66 8.89 5.02
C ARG A 39 -9.21 8.48 3.63
N ALA A 40 -8.21 7.60 3.53
CA ALA A 40 -7.73 7.12 2.24
C ALA A 40 -8.82 6.38 1.47
N LEU A 41 -9.62 5.56 2.17
CA LEU A 41 -10.74 4.83 1.56
C LEU A 41 -11.84 5.78 1.10
N ILE A 42 -12.14 6.82 1.88
CA ILE A 42 -13.14 7.84 1.50
C ILE A 42 -12.68 8.59 0.26
N GLU A 43 -11.41 9.02 0.23
CA GLU A 43 -10.87 9.74 -0.92
C GLU A 43 -10.90 8.86 -2.18
N TYR A 44 -10.57 7.57 -2.04
CA TYR A 44 -10.64 6.64 -3.16
C TYR A 44 -12.07 6.50 -3.67
N ARG A 45 -13.03 6.33 -2.78
CA ARG A 45 -14.46 6.20 -3.15
C ARG A 45 -14.96 7.45 -3.85
N ASN A 46 -14.65 8.63 -3.28
CA ASN A 46 -15.07 9.91 -3.87
C ASN A 46 -14.45 10.09 -5.27
N GLY A 47 -13.19 9.69 -5.44
CA GLY A 47 -12.54 9.76 -6.74
C GLY A 47 -13.20 8.87 -7.78
N ILE A 48 -13.60 7.66 -7.39
CA ILE A 48 -14.31 6.75 -8.29
C ILE A 48 -15.67 7.33 -8.69
N GLU A 49 -16.42 7.87 -7.73
CA GLU A 49 -17.72 8.49 -8.01
C GLU A 49 -17.58 9.66 -8.98
N LEU A 50 -16.60 10.53 -8.78
CA LEU A 50 -16.33 11.63 -9.69
C LEU A 50 -15.96 11.15 -11.08
N LEU A 51 -15.16 10.11 -11.19
CA LEU A 51 -14.77 9.53 -12.47
C LEU A 51 -15.98 8.96 -13.20
N GLN A 52 -16.89 8.30 -12.48
CA GLN A 52 -18.13 7.78 -13.05
C GLN A 52 -19.03 8.94 -13.54
N ASP A 53 -19.16 9.99 -12.75
CA ASP A 53 -19.95 11.17 -13.15
C ASP A 53 -19.39 11.81 -14.40
N MET A 54 -18.06 11.97 -14.49
CA MET A 54 -17.42 12.50 -15.68
C MET A 54 -17.69 11.64 -16.91
N SER A 55 -17.69 10.32 -16.75
CA SER A 55 -17.97 9.39 -17.84
C SER A 55 -19.41 9.51 -18.33
N LEU A 56 -20.36 9.75 -17.42
CA LEU A 56 -21.77 9.88 -17.74
C LEU A 56 -22.12 11.21 -18.40
N GLN A 57 -21.39 12.28 -18.04
CA GLN A 57 -21.64 13.61 -18.60
C GLN A 57 -21.12 13.79 -20.01
N GLY A 58 -20.25 12.91 -20.47
CA GLY A 58 -19.64 13.03 -21.79
C GLY A 58 -18.64 14.17 -21.87
N TYR A 59 -18.28 14.50 -23.09
CA TYR A 59 -17.29 15.56 -23.33
C TYR A 59 -17.92 16.94 -23.23
N SER A 60 -17.33 17.79 -22.38
CA SER A 60 -17.70 19.19 -22.28
C SER A 60 -16.42 20.00 -22.30
N GLY A 61 -16.06 20.55 -23.43
CA GLY A 61 -14.84 21.31 -23.59
C GLY A 61 -13.90 20.69 -24.63
N SER A 62 -12.66 21.15 -24.68
CA SER A 62 -11.70 20.62 -25.61
C SER A 62 -11.19 19.24 -25.17
N PRO A 63 -10.73 18.38 -26.09
CA PRO A 63 -10.12 17.11 -25.71
C PRO A 63 -8.97 17.26 -24.72
N GLU A 64 -8.21 18.34 -24.83
CA GLU A 64 -7.10 18.61 -23.93
C GLU A 64 -7.59 18.89 -22.50
N GLU A 65 -8.64 19.66 -22.37
CA GLU A 65 -9.25 19.93 -21.05
C GLU A 65 -9.78 18.68 -20.41
N GLU A 66 -10.46 17.85 -21.18
CA GLU A 66 -10.99 16.57 -20.69
C GLU A 66 -9.85 15.63 -20.25
N LEU A 67 -8.78 15.55 -21.05
CA LEU A 67 -7.62 14.74 -20.69
C LEU A 67 -7.00 15.20 -19.37
N ASN A 68 -6.89 16.51 -19.18
CA ASN A 68 -6.36 17.08 -17.94
C ASN A 68 -7.23 16.74 -16.73
N LYS A 69 -8.55 16.77 -16.88
CA LYS A 69 -9.48 16.37 -15.82
C LYS A 69 -9.25 14.91 -15.42
N TYR A 70 -9.15 14.01 -16.40
CA TYR A 70 -8.92 12.59 -16.13
C TYR A 70 -7.56 12.35 -15.47
N ARG A 71 -6.53 13.08 -15.88
CA ARG A 71 -5.20 12.98 -15.26
C ARG A 71 -5.25 13.40 -13.79
N LYS A 72 -5.92 14.50 -13.47
CA LYS A 72 -6.08 14.97 -12.09
C LYS A 72 -6.82 13.94 -11.25
N MET A 73 -7.86 13.33 -11.80
CA MET A 73 -8.62 12.29 -11.09
C MET A 73 -7.78 11.06 -10.87
N SER A 74 -7.03 10.63 -11.89
CA SER A 74 -6.14 9.48 -11.78
C SER A 74 -5.10 9.71 -10.67
N ASP A 75 -4.53 10.91 -10.60
CA ASP A 75 -3.57 11.24 -9.56
C ASP A 75 -4.21 11.20 -8.17
N LYS A 76 -5.42 11.72 -8.03
CA LYS A 76 -6.14 11.68 -6.75
C LYS A 76 -6.44 10.25 -6.31
N LEU A 77 -6.74 9.36 -7.25
CA LEU A 77 -7.01 7.95 -6.96
C LEU A 77 -5.74 7.19 -6.61
N SER A 78 -4.62 7.51 -7.28
CA SER A 78 -3.40 6.73 -7.13
C SER A 78 -2.75 6.90 -5.76
N SER A 79 -2.79 8.10 -5.17
CA SER A 79 -2.13 8.36 -3.88
C SER A 79 -2.73 7.56 -2.72
N PRO A 80 -4.06 7.55 -2.50
CA PRO A 80 -4.64 6.71 -1.46
C PRO A 80 -4.37 5.22 -1.65
N VAL A 81 -4.45 4.74 -2.89
CA VAL A 81 -4.22 3.34 -3.21
C VAL A 81 -2.77 2.95 -2.91
N LYS A 82 -1.81 3.81 -3.26
CA LYS A 82 -0.39 3.54 -2.98
C LYS A 82 -0.12 3.42 -1.48
N ILE A 83 -0.68 4.32 -0.68
CA ILE A 83 -0.51 4.28 0.77
C ILE A 83 -1.04 2.97 1.34
N LEU A 84 -2.25 2.58 0.94
CA LEU A 84 -2.87 1.34 1.39
C LEU A 84 -2.06 0.12 0.96
N ARG A 85 -1.56 0.11 -0.27
CA ARG A 85 -0.73 -0.99 -0.78
C ARG A 85 0.62 -1.08 -0.07
N TRP A 86 1.23 0.07 0.24
CA TRP A 86 2.50 0.06 0.97
C TRP A 86 2.32 -0.52 2.37
N MET A 87 1.27 -0.13 3.08
CA MET A 87 0.98 -0.69 4.40
C MET A 87 0.73 -2.18 4.34
N ASP A 88 -0.10 -2.61 3.40
CA ASP A 88 -0.40 -4.03 3.21
C ASP A 88 0.87 -4.82 2.87
N GLY A 89 1.71 -4.26 2.00
CA GLY A 89 2.97 -4.87 1.60
C GLY A 89 3.94 -5.03 2.78
N ILE A 90 4.02 -4.02 3.64
CA ILE A 90 4.88 -4.06 4.83
C ILE A 90 4.40 -5.15 5.79
N ILE A 91 3.10 -5.25 6.00
CA ILE A 91 2.51 -6.27 6.88
C ILE A 91 2.76 -7.66 6.29
N ALA A 92 2.50 -7.84 5.01
CA ALA A 92 2.72 -9.13 4.33
C ALA A 92 4.19 -9.52 4.36
N ASP A 93 5.10 -8.56 4.14
CA ASP A 93 6.54 -8.81 4.21
C ASP A 93 6.97 -9.26 5.60
N GLY A 94 6.41 -8.65 6.64
CA GLY A 94 6.66 -9.05 8.02
C GLY A 94 6.18 -10.46 8.31
N ASP A 95 5.01 -10.83 7.80
CA ASP A 95 4.46 -12.18 7.97
C ASP A 95 5.34 -13.21 7.24
N THR A 96 5.81 -12.88 6.05
CA THR A 96 6.73 -13.74 5.30
C THR A 96 8.04 -13.92 6.06
N ALA A 97 8.60 -12.84 6.60
CA ALA A 97 9.83 -12.89 7.38
C ALA A 97 9.66 -13.75 8.63
N ALA A 98 8.52 -13.63 9.32
CA ALA A 98 8.21 -14.46 10.49
C ALA A 98 8.19 -15.95 10.13
N SER A 99 7.59 -16.29 9.00
CA SER A 99 7.55 -17.67 8.49
C SER A 99 8.94 -18.19 8.19
N LEU A 100 9.81 -17.36 7.59
CA LEU A 100 11.18 -17.74 7.29
C LEU A 100 12.00 -17.98 8.55
N ILE A 101 11.83 -17.17 9.58
CA ILE A 101 12.49 -17.37 10.87
C ILE A 101 12.06 -18.70 11.47
N LYS A 102 10.76 -18.95 11.48
CA LYS A 102 10.20 -20.18 12.02
C LYS A 102 10.72 -21.40 11.26
N HIS A 103 10.79 -21.31 9.94
CA HIS A 103 11.30 -22.38 9.10
C HIS A 103 12.78 -22.67 9.40
N LYS A 104 13.60 -21.63 9.51
CA LYS A 104 15.02 -21.79 9.86
C LYS A 104 15.19 -22.43 11.24
N GLY A 105 14.35 -22.02 12.21
CA GLY A 105 14.37 -22.62 13.54
C GLY A 105 14.02 -24.10 13.54
N SER A 106 13.08 -24.51 12.69
CA SER A 106 12.63 -25.92 12.66
C SER A 106 13.63 -26.83 11.96
N GLN A 107 14.60 -26.29 11.21
CA GLN A 107 15.63 -27.08 10.55
C GLN A 107 16.81 -27.43 11.46
N ASN A 108 16.86 -26.85 12.63
CA ASN A 108 17.87 -27.12 13.61
C ASN A 108 17.39 -28.11 14.66
#